data_c0b874337a5244075a8bc0ea738968af
#
_entry.id   c0b874337a5244075a8bc0ea738968af
#
_cell.length_a   1.000
_cell.length_b   1.000
_cell.length_c   1.000
_cell.angle_alpha   90.00
_cell.angle_beta   90.00
_cell.angle_gamma   90.00
#
_symmetry.space_group_name_H-M   'P 1'
#
loop_
_entity.id
_entity.type
_entity.pdbx_description
1 polymer ?
#
loop_
_entity_poly.entity_id
_entity_poly.type
_entity_poly.pdbx_seq_one_letter_code
_entity_poly.pdbx_strand_id
1 'polypeptide(L)'
;NNIKVVSHDALPNYEMALQSLRDNSSSRLMYEYLMSDEEWYEHFVGFLAGKKTLPLLYDPFFKMIFNPIEERTRLSELVSCILGQHVTVIEVFPNANSAFLNSFVIMDMVVRLDDGSITNIEIQKVPYDFPAARITCYSADLVLRQFRMLQGMTKKNENDEYMEKLSKKRSYANMKKVHTIIFFEK
;
A
#
# COMPACT_ATOMS: atom_id res chain seq x y z
N ASN A 1 -22.43 3.37 18.13
CA ASN A 1 -22.01 3.25 16.73
C ASN A 1 -22.92 2.25 16.05
N ASN A 2 -23.97 2.75 15.39
CA ASN A 2 -24.88 1.92 14.62
C ASN A 2 -24.20 1.58 13.28
N ILE A 3 -23.66 0.37 13.18
CA ILE A 3 -23.36 -0.23 11.89
C ILE A 3 -24.72 -0.45 11.22
N LYS A 4 -25.08 0.39 10.25
CA LYS A 4 -26.22 0.12 9.37
C LYS A 4 -25.88 -1.14 8.58
N VAL A 5 -26.46 -2.25 8.98
CA VAL A 5 -26.51 -3.44 8.12
C VAL A 5 -27.38 -3.04 6.94
N VAL A 6 -26.78 -2.84 5.78
CA VAL A 6 -27.51 -2.63 4.53
C VAL A 6 -28.24 -3.94 4.24
N SER A 7 -29.57 -3.91 4.15
CA SER A 7 -30.35 -5.09 3.78
C SER A 7 -29.97 -5.55 2.37
N HIS A 8 -29.95 -6.86 2.13
CA HIS A 8 -29.62 -7.45 0.83
C HIS A 8 -30.50 -6.94 -0.33
N ASP A 9 -31.67 -6.39 -0.03
CA ASP A 9 -32.61 -5.82 -1.03
C ASP A 9 -32.15 -4.47 -1.59
N ALA A 10 -31.11 -3.85 -1.03
CA ALA A 10 -30.60 -2.56 -1.43
C ALA A 10 -29.35 -2.64 -2.34
N LEU A 11 -28.84 -3.84 -2.63
CA LEU A 11 -27.72 -3.98 -3.57
C LEU A 11 -28.22 -3.79 -5.00
N PRO A 12 -27.54 -2.95 -5.80
CA PRO A 12 -27.89 -2.80 -7.21
C PRO A 12 -27.75 -4.15 -7.92
N ASN A 13 -28.50 -4.34 -8.99
CA ASN A 13 -28.30 -5.49 -9.88
C ASN A 13 -26.79 -5.58 -10.22
N TYR A 14 -26.23 -6.81 -10.18
CA TYR A 14 -24.78 -7.00 -10.39
C TYR A 14 -24.28 -6.40 -11.71
N GLU A 15 -25.12 -6.38 -12.76
CA GLU A 15 -24.79 -5.75 -14.05
C GLU A 15 -24.59 -4.25 -13.90
N MET A 16 -25.41 -3.56 -13.12
CA MET A 16 -25.26 -2.13 -12.84
C MET A 16 -24.01 -1.86 -12.01
N ALA A 17 -23.67 -2.75 -11.06
CA ALA A 17 -22.46 -2.63 -10.27
C ALA A 17 -21.20 -2.82 -11.13
N LEU A 18 -21.20 -3.83 -12.02
CA LEU A 18 -20.11 -4.06 -12.98
C LEU A 18 -19.97 -2.88 -13.96
N GLN A 19 -21.08 -2.35 -14.45
CA GLN A 19 -21.09 -1.17 -15.30
C GLN A 19 -20.50 0.05 -14.58
N SER A 20 -20.90 0.27 -13.34
CA SER A 20 -20.36 1.35 -12.50
C SER A 20 -18.85 1.22 -12.29
N LEU A 21 -18.33 0.00 -12.06
CA LEU A 21 -16.89 -0.25 -11.95
C LEU A 21 -16.16 0.05 -13.27
N ARG A 22 -16.74 -0.33 -14.41
CA ARG A 22 -16.16 -0.11 -15.73
C ARG A 22 -16.10 1.35 -16.10
N ASP A 23 -17.16 2.09 -15.80
CA ASP A 23 -17.34 3.48 -16.25
C ASP A 23 -16.63 4.48 -15.33
N ASN A 24 -16.26 4.07 -14.10
CA ASN A 24 -15.53 4.90 -13.17
C ASN A 24 -14.02 4.70 -13.36
N SER A 25 -13.29 5.78 -13.67
CA SER A 25 -11.84 5.76 -13.90
C SER A 25 -11.02 5.17 -12.75
N SER A 26 -11.46 5.41 -11.50
CA SER A 26 -10.78 4.90 -10.29
C SER A 26 -10.94 3.40 -10.08
N SER A 27 -12.07 2.83 -10.53
CA SER A 27 -12.40 1.41 -10.35
C SER A 27 -12.15 0.56 -11.60
N ARG A 28 -11.77 1.19 -12.71
CA ARG A 28 -11.59 0.51 -13.99
C ARG A 28 -10.55 -0.60 -13.94
N LEU A 29 -9.44 -0.37 -13.25
CA LEU A 29 -8.40 -1.40 -13.04
C LEU A 29 -8.96 -2.61 -12.28
N MET A 30 -9.84 -2.39 -11.30
CA MET A 30 -10.53 -3.44 -10.58
C MET A 30 -11.46 -4.24 -11.51
N TYR A 31 -12.21 -3.55 -12.37
CA TYR A 31 -13.05 -4.20 -13.37
C TYR A 31 -12.22 -5.08 -14.31
N GLU A 32 -11.13 -4.55 -14.87
CA GLU A 32 -10.24 -5.28 -15.77
C GLU A 32 -9.62 -6.50 -15.08
N TYR A 33 -9.25 -6.37 -13.80
CA TYR A 33 -8.74 -7.47 -13.00
C TYR A 33 -9.79 -8.55 -12.75
N LEU A 34 -11.00 -8.18 -12.35
CA LEU A 34 -12.12 -9.12 -12.15
C LEU A 34 -12.46 -9.87 -13.45
N MET A 35 -12.41 -9.18 -14.60
CA MET A 35 -12.70 -9.80 -15.89
C MET A 35 -11.57 -10.71 -16.40
N SER A 36 -10.36 -10.60 -15.84
CA SER A 36 -9.22 -11.45 -16.22
C SER A 36 -9.12 -12.76 -15.44
N ASP A 37 -9.92 -12.91 -14.36
CA ASP A 37 -9.88 -14.06 -13.46
C ASP A 37 -11.32 -14.55 -13.18
N GLU A 38 -11.68 -15.69 -13.80
CA GLU A 38 -13.03 -16.24 -13.74
C GLU A 38 -13.46 -16.59 -12.29
N GLU A 39 -12.54 -17.09 -11.47
CA GLU A 39 -12.83 -17.45 -10.07
C GLU A 39 -13.20 -16.21 -9.25
N TRP A 40 -12.46 -15.14 -9.43
CA TRP A 40 -12.75 -13.88 -8.74
C TRP A 40 -13.98 -13.17 -9.27
N TYR A 41 -14.24 -13.26 -10.56
CA TYR A 41 -15.48 -12.78 -11.15
C TYR A 41 -16.69 -13.47 -10.51
N GLU A 42 -16.69 -14.80 -10.45
CA GLU A 42 -17.76 -15.57 -9.79
C GLU A 42 -17.88 -15.25 -8.30
N HIS A 43 -16.77 -15.05 -7.61
CA HIS A 43 -16.76 -14.64 -6.21
C HIS A 43 -17.40 -13.27 -6.02
N PHE A 44 -17.06 -12.32 -6.86
CA PHE A 44 -17.59 -10.97 -6.81
C PHE A 44 -19.09 -10.92 -7.13
N VAL A 45 -19.53 -11.64 -8.17
CA VAL A 45 -20.95 -11.78 -8.49
C VAL A 45 -21.70 -12.45 -7.33
N GLY A 46 -21.13 -13.48 -6.72
CA GLY A 46 -21.69 -14.13 -5.53
C GLY A 46 -21.82 -13.18 -4.33
N PHE A 47 -20.86 -12.26 -4.15
CA PHE A 47 -20.93 -11.21 -3.14
C PHE A 47 -22.07 -10.23 -3.43
N LEU A 48 -22.15 -9.70 -4.64
CA LEU A 48 -23.23 -8.79 -5.04
C LEU A 48 -24.63 -9.43 -4.91
N ALA A 49 -24.72 -10.74 -5.13
CA ALA A 49 -25.94 -11.51 -4.91
C ALA A 49 -26.19 -11.87 -3.43
N GLY A 50 -25.33 -11.47 -2.51
CA GLY A 50 -25.43 -11.79 -1.08
C GLY A 50 -25.19 -13.26 -0.72
N LYS A 51 -24.60 -14.04 -1.63
CA LYS A 51 -24.34 -15.47 -1.45
C LYS A 51 -22.94 -15.78 -0.93
N LYS A 52 -21.99 -14.87 -1.11
CA LYS A 52 -20.59 -15.01 -0.72
C LYS A 52 -20.11 -13.75 0.00
N THR A 53 -19.05 -13.87 0.78
CA THR A 53 -18.31 -12.73 1.37
C THR A 53 -17.05 -12.49 0.56
N LEU A 54 -16.63 -11.23 0.41
CA LEU A 54 -15.32 -10.92 -0.16
C LEU A 54 -14.29 -10.87 0.97
N PRO A 55 -13.22 -11.64 0.88
CA PRO A 55 -12.13 -11.53 1.86
C PRO A 55 -11.46 -10.17 1.75
N LEU A 56 -11.33 -9.47 2.88
CA LEU A 56 -10.69 -8.15 2.95
C LEU A 56 -9.24 -8.19 2.45
N LEU A 57 -8.55 -9.30 2.65
CA LEU A 57 -7.14 -9.50 2.28
C LEU A 57 -6.96 -9.92 0.81
N TYR A 58 -8.02 -9.95 0.02
CA TYR A 58 -7.86 -10.08 -1.42
C TYR A 58 -7.19 -8.82 -1.98
N ASP A 59 -6.00 -8.99 -2.54
CA ASP A 59 -5.08 -7.91 -2.86
C ASP A 59 -5.71 -6.74 -3.65
N PRO A 60 -6.43 -6.95 -4.77
CA PRO A 60 -7.07 -5.85 -5.50
C PRO A 60 -8.16 -5.15 -4.68
N PHE A 61 -8.90 -5.89 -3.87
CA PHE A 61 -9.97 -5.36 -3.04
C PHE A 61 -9.43 -4.53 -1.88
N PHE A 62 -8.38 -5.02 -1.24
CA PHE A 62 -7.66 -4.28 -0.21
C PHE A 62 -7.11 -2.97 -0.76
N LYS A 63 -6.44 -3.01 -1.92
CA LYS A 63 -5.88 -1.83 -2.59
C LYS A 63 -6.94 -0.82 -3.00
N MET A 64 -8.15 -1.26 -3.30
CA MET A 64 -9.28 -0.39 -3.58
C MET A 64 -9.81 0.28 -2.30
N ILE A 65 -10.03 -0.50 -1.23
CA ILE A 65 -10.56 0.01 0.04
C ILE A 65 -9.58 0.95 0.74
N PHE A 66 -8.30 0.63 0.68
CA PHE A 66 -7.22 1.38 1.31
C PHE A 66 -6.34 2.09 0.28
N ASN A 67 -6.96 2.57 -0.82
CA ASN A 67 -6.24 3.32 -1.85
C ASN A 67 -5.52 4.52 -1.22
N PRO A 68 -4.18 4.57 -1.27
CA PRO A 68 -3.42 5.60 -0.58
C PRO A 68 -3.57 7.00 -1.20
N ILE A 69 -4.12 7.08 -2.40
CA ILE A 69 -4.38 8.35 -3.10
C ILE A 69 -5.79 8.84 -2.79
N GLU A 70 -6.80 7.98 -2.97
CA GLU A 70 -8.21 8.33 -2.85
C GLU A 70 -8.75 8.18 -1.42
N GLU A 71 -8.30 7.14 -0.71
CA GLU A 71 -8.78 6.75 0.62
C GLU A 71 -7.69 6.91 1.70
N ARG A 72 -6.89 7.96 1.59
CA ARG A 72 -5.74 8.23 2.47
C ARG A 72 -6.09 8.25 3.94
N THR A 73 -7.26 8.80 4.30
CA THR A 73 -7.73 8.84 5.69
C THR A 73 -7.96 7.43 6.22
N ARG A 74 -8.63 6.57 5.45
CA ARG A 74 -8.92 5.19 5.85
C ARG A 74 -7.64 4.38 6.01
N LEU A 75 -6.67 4.58 5.11
CA LEU A 75 -5.35 3.96 5.22
C LEU A 75 -4.60 4.45 6.45
N SER A 76 -4.66 5.76 6.77
CA SER A 76 -4.05 6.34 7.96
C SER A 76 -4.63 5.73 9.24
N GLU A 77 -5.94 5.54 9.31
CA GLU A 77 -6.62 4.88 10.43
C GLU A 77 -6.18 3.42 10.60
N LEU A 78 -6.09 2.67 9.50
CA LEU A 78 -5.58 1.29 9.52
C LEU A 78 -4.15 1.23 10.08
N VAL A 79 -3.25 2.05 9.54
CA VAL A 79 -1.85 2.09 9.96
C VAL A 79 -1.74 2.54 11.41
N SER A 80 -2.51 3.56 11.83
CA SER A 80 -2.56 4.02 13.23
C SER A 80 -2.97 2.90 14.18
N CYS A 81 -3.99 2.14 13.82
CA CYS A 81 -4.47 1.02 14.62
C CYS A 81 -3.38 -0.06 14.80
N ILE A 82 -2.67 -0.40 13.73
CA ILE A 82 -1.61 -1.42 13.76
C ILE A 82 -0.39 -0.96 14.57
N LEU A 83 0.01 0.29 14.38
CA LEU A 83 1.18 0.86 15.06
C LEU A 83 0.90 1.26 16.53
N GLY A 84 -0.39 1.29 16.93
CA GLY A 84 -0.80 1.71 18.27
C GLY A 84 -0.55 3.19 18.56
N GLN A 85 -0.42 4.01 17.53
CA GLN A 85 -0.22 5.46 17.64
C GLN A 85 -0.91 6.17 16.48
N HIS A 86 -1.37 7.40 16.71
CA HIS A 86 -1.97 8.20 15.63
C HIS A 86 -0.90 8.63 14.64
N VAL A 87 -1.11 8.29 13.38
CA VAL A 87 -0.25 8.69 12.25
C VAL A 87 -1.09 9.05 11.05
N THR A 88 -0.56 9.90 10.19
CA THR A 88 -1.22 10.33 8.95
C THR A 88 -0.34 10.01 7.74
N VAL A 89 -0.90 9.38 6.73
CA VAL A 89 -0.24 9.17 5.43
C VAL A 89 -0.15 10.51 4.71
N ILE A 90 1.06 11.02 4.49
CA ILE A 90 1.29 12.31 3.83
C ILE A 90 1.78 12.19 2.40
N GLU A 91 2.41 11.06 2.05
CA GLU A 91 2.94 10.82 0.71
C GLU A 91 2.83 9.35 0.34
N VAL A 92 2.58 9.09 -0.93
CA VAL A 92 2.56 7.76 -1.54
C VAL A 92 3.72 7.65 -2.50
N PHE A 93 4.53 6.63 -2.34
CA PHE A 93 5.60 6.38 -3.30
C PHE A 93 5.05 5.56 -4.48
N PRO A 94 5.43 5.91 -5.71
CA PRO A 94 5.05 5.10 -6.87
C PRO A 94 5.58 3.68 -6.71
N ASN A 95 4.78 2.70 -7.12
CA ASN A 95 5.16 1.29 -7.10
C ASN A 95 6.54 1.11 -7.74
N ALA A 96 7.33 0.21 -7.19
CA ALA A 96 8.75 0.04 -7.46
C ALA A 96 9.12 -0.33 -8.92
N ASN A 97 8.15 -0.49 -9.83
CA ASN A 97 8.39 -0.63 -11.27
C ASN A 97 8.80 0.68 -11.95
N SER A 98 8.63 1.83 -11.30
CA SER A 98 9.23 3.05 -11.80
C SER A 98 10.72 3.01 -11.46
N ALA A 99 11.57 3.23 -12.45
CA ALA A 99 13.04 3.26 -12.39
C ALA A 99 13.64 4.26 -11.37
N PHE A 100 12.85 4.70 -10.43
CA PHE A 100 13.22 5.55 -9.32
C PHE A 100 13.92 4.68 -8.28
N LEU A 101 15.25 4.75 -8.25
CA LEU A 101 16.10 4.25 -7.17
C LEU A 101 16.59 2.79 -7.25
N ASN A 102 16.68 2.14 -8.42
CA ASN A 102 17.29 0.80 -8.55
C ASN A 102 16.86 -0.18 -7.44
N SER A 103 15.55 -0.25 -7.16
CA SER A 103 15.04 -1.21 -6.19
C SER A 103 14.98 -2.60 -6.81
N PHE A 104 15.56 -3.59 -6.13
CA PHE A 104 15.48 -5.01 -6.51
C PHE A 104 14.23 -5.69 -5.92
N VAL A 105 13.42 -4.98 -5.14
CA VAL A 105 12.28 -5.52 -4.41
C VAL A 105 11.01 -4.80 -4.85
N ILE A 106 10.03 -5.56 -5.32
CA ILE A 106 8.69 -5.04 -5.63
C ILE A 106 7.90 -5.05 -4.32
N MET A 107 7.35 -3.89 -3.96
CA MET A 107 6.51 -3.69 -2.78
C MET A 107 5.12 -3.27 -3.20
N ASP A 108 4.10 -3.73 -2.47
CA ASP A 108 2.70 -3.47 -2.85
C ASP A 108 2.32 -2.00 -2.64
N MET A 109 2.55 -1.48 -1.46
CA MET A 109 2.14 -0.12 -1.11
C MET A 109 3.18 0.50 -0.18
N VAL A 110 3.84 1.57 -0.60
CA VAL A 110 4.82 2.29 0.20
C VAL A 110 4.34 3.72 0.44
N VAL A 111 4.26 4.10 1.70
CA VAL A 111 3.79 5.42 2.13
C VAL A 111 4.76 6.06 3.12
N ARG A 112 4.75 7.41 3.15
CA ARG A 112 5.42 8.18 4.22
C ARG A 112 4.36 8.72 5.17
N LEU A 113 4.65 8.61 6.46
CA LEU A 113 3.81 9.11 7.54
C LEU A 113 4.26 10.52 7.96
N ASP A 114 3.41 11.21 8.71
CA ASP A 114 3.63 12.58 9.19
C ASP A 114 4.80 12.71 10.16
N ASP A 115 5.15 11.63 10.89
CA ASP A 115 6.37 11.57 11.72
C ASP A 115 7.66 11.40 10.89
N GLY A 116 7.54 11.27 9.57
CA GLY A 116 8.63 11.07 8.61
C GLY A 116 9.04 9.60 8.43
N SER A 117 8.42 8.66 9.12
CA SER A 117 8.66 7.23 8.91
C SER A 117 8.13 6.76 7.56
N ILE A 118 8.72 5.68 7.03
CA ILE A 118 8.28 5.04 5.79
C ILE A 118 7.70 3.67 6.12
N THR A 119 6.51 3.40 5.59
CA THR A 119 5.78 2.16 5.82
C THR A 119 5.53 1.44 4.51
N ASN A 120 5.94 0.16 4.42
CA ASN A 120 5.49 -0.78 3.39
C ASN A 120 4.31 -1.58 3.93
N ILE A 121 3.28 -1.73 3.13
CA ILE A 121 2.10 -2.54 3.41
C ILE A 121 2.02 -3.59 2.32
N GLU A 122 2.01 -4.85 2.72
CA GLU A 122 2.10 -6.03 1.86
C GLU A 122 0.97 -7.00 2.17
N ILE A 123 0.38 -7.62 1.15
CA ILE A 123 -0.62 -8.66 1.30
C ILE A 123 -0.08 -9.95 0.71
N GLN A 124 -0.11 -11.01 1.51
CA GLN A 124 0.36 -12.34 1.11
C GLN A 124 -0.77 -13.36 1.16
N LYS A 125 -1.10 -13.92 0.01
CA LYS A 125 -2.19 -14.90 -0.13
C LYS A 125 -1.90 -16.26 0.52
N VAL A 126 -0.66 -16.62 0.74
CA VAL A 126 -0.32 -17.99 1.17
C VAL A 126 0.63 -17.95 2.35
N PRO A 127 0.33 -18.71 3.41
CA PRO A 127 1.25 -18.94 4.52
C PRO A 127 2.32 -19.97 4.11
N TYR A 128 3.00 -19.77 2.97
CA TYR A 128 4.29 -20.41 2.83
C TYR A 128 5.20 -19.84 3.89
N ASP A 129 6.20 -20.61 4.32
CA ASP A 129 7.29 -20.08 5.11
C ASP A 129 7.76 -18.76 4.49
N PHE A 130 7.11 -17.67 4.92
CA PHE A 130 7.48 -16.34 4.47
C PHE A 130 8.87 -16.11 5.08
N PRO A 131 9.93 -16.22 4.28
CA PRO A 131 11.25 -16.27 4.88
C PRO A 131 11.51 -14.94 5.55
N ALA A 132 11.96 -14.96 6.81
CA ALA A 132 12.40 -13.76 7.52
C ALA A 132 13.38 -12.91 6.67
N ALA A 133 14.15 -13.57 5.79
CA ALA A 133 14.98 -12.93 4.79
C ALA A 133 14.21 -11.96 3.87
N ARG A 134 12.99 -12.28 3.46
CA ARG A 134 12.16 -11.40 2.61
C ARG A 134 11.77 -10.13 3.36
N ILE A 135 11.34 -10.26 4.62
CA ILE A 135 11.04 -9.10 5.50
C ILE A 135 12.28 -8.22 5.66
N THR A 136 13.43 -8.84 5.88
CA THR A 136 14.71 -8.14 6.01
C THR A 136 15.04 -7.37 4.72
N CYS A 137 14.86 -7.98 3.55
CA CYS A 137 15.06 -7.32 2.26
C CYS A 137 14.14 -6.11 2.08
N TYR A 138 12.85 -6.23 2.41
CA TYR A 138 11.91 -5.10 2.35
C TYR A 138 12.32 -3.96 3.27
N SER A 139 12.62 -4.28 4.52
CA SER A 139 13.06 -3.27 5.50
C SER A 139 14.38 -2.60 5.09
N ALA A 140 15.34 -3.37 4.59
CA ALA A 140 16.61 -2.85 4.11
C ALA A 140 16.43 -1.92 2.90
N ASP A 141 15.56 -2.28 1.94
CA ASP A 141 15.28 -1.42 0.79
C ASP A 141 14.61 -0.10 1.21
N LEU A 142 13.67 -0.13 2.16
CA LEU A 142 13.07 1.08 2.72
C LEU A 142 14.09 2.01 3.38
N VAL A 143 15.01 1.44 4.17
CA VAL A 143 16.12 2.17 4.80
C VAL A 143 16.99 2.83 3.73
N LEU A 144 17.38 2.09 2.70
CA LEU A 144 18.21 2.60 1.60
C LEU A 144 17.49 3.68 0.78
N ARG A 145 16.17 3.52 0.53
CA ARG A 145 15.36 4.56 -0.13
C ARG A 145 15.36 5.84 0.68
N GLN A 146 15.09 5.76 1.97
CA GLN A 146 15.09 6.93 2.85
C GLN A 146 16.46 7.62 2.86
N PHE A 147 17.54 6.86 2.96
CA PHE A 147 18.89 7.41 2.93
C PHE A 147 19.21 8.15 1.63
N ARG A 148 18.86 7.55 0.47
CA ARG A 148 19.05 8.18 -0.85
C ARG A 148 18.23 9.46 -0.99
N MET A 149 16.99 9.48 -0.50
CA MET A 149 16.14 10.68 -0.51
C MET A 149 16.79 11.82 0.30
N LEU A 150 17.28 11.52 1.51
CA LEU A 150 17.96 12.49 2.36
C LEU A 150 19.25 13.00 1.71
N GLN A 151 20.01 12.14 1.04
CA GLN A 151 21.20 12.56 0.27
C GLN A 151 20.83 13.41 -0.95
N GLY A 152 19.75 13.09 -1.66
CA GLY A 152 19.27 13.87 -2.80
C GLY A 152 18.86 15.29 -2.43
N MET A 153 18.33 15.47 -1.23
CA MET A 153 17.99 16.80 -0.69
C MET A 153 19.20 17.65 -0.35
N THR A 154 20.33 17.02 -0.05
CA THR A 154 21.57 17.73 0.36
C THR A 154 22.54 17.99 -0.79
N LYS A 155 22.48 17.23 -1.88
CA LYS A 155 23.45 17.33 -3.01
C LYS A 155 23.32 18.56 -3.90
N LYS A 156 22.36 19.44 -3.69
CA LYS A 156 22.11 20.55 -4.63
C LYS A 156 23.20 21.64 -4.69
N ASN A 157 24.20 21.64 -3.81
CA ASN A 157 25.17 22.79 -3.71
C ASN A 157 26.63 22.44 -3.38
N GLU A 158 27.10 21.19 -3.47
CA GLU A 158 28.42 20.89 -2.85
C GLU A 158 29.37 20.13 -3.78
N ASN A 159 30.45 20.85 -4.22
CA ASN A 159 31.58 20.28 -4.95
C ASN A 159 32.80 19.94 -4.04
N ASP A 160 32.62 19.86 -2.71
CA ASP A 160 33.69 19.65 -1.73
C ASP A 160 33.53 18.30 -1.01
N GLU A 161 34.60 17.49 -0.96
CA GLU A 161 34.63 16.18 -0.29
C GLU A 161 34.29 16.26 1.20
N TYR A 162 34.70 17.37 1.86
CA TYR A 162 34.37 17.60 3.27
C TYR A 162 32.84 17.77 3.45
N MET A 163 32.24 18.55 2.56
CA MET A 163 30.81 18.79 2.56
C MET A 163 30.02 17.49 2.21
N GLU A 164 30.54 16.65 1.34
CA GLU A 164 29.96 15.34 1.07
C GLU A 164 29.92 14.42 2.31
N LYS A 165 31.03 14.37 3.06
CA LYS A 165 31.11 13.62 4.33
C LYS A 165 30.15 14.17 5.39
N LEU A 166 30.04 15.49 5.49
CA LEU A 166 29.11 16.14 6.42
C LEU A 166 27.65 15.89 6.04
N SER A 167 27.34 15.93 4.74
CA SER A 167 26.04 15.60 4.17
C SER A 167 25.64 14.17 4.49
N LYS A 168 26.54 13.19 4.30
CA LYS A 168 26.29 11.78 4.67
C LYS A 168 26.01 11.65 6.16
N LYS A 169 26.79 12.29 7.03
CA LYS A 169 26.57 12.26 8.49
C LYS A 169 25.21 12.85 8.88
N ARG A 170 24.81 13.96 8.26
CA ARG A 170 23.49 14.57 8.47
C ARG A 170 22.35 13.65 7.98
N SER A 171 22.56 12.96 6.86
CA SER A 171 21.56 11.99 6.35
C SER A 171 21.31 10.87 7.35
N TYR A 172 22.35 10.27 7.92
CA TYR A 172 22.20 9.25 8.96
C TYR A 172 21.47 9.77 10.21
N ALA A 173 21.78 10.99 10.66
CA ALA A 173 21.14 11.59 11.84
C ALA A 173 19.65 11.91 11.62
N ASN A 174 19.21 12.10 10.37
CA ASN A 174 17.83 12.43 10.00
C ASN A 174 17.00 11.21 9.59
N MET A 175 17.59 10.02 9.59
CA MET A 175 16.84 8.81 9.27
C MET A 175 15.73 8.57 10.29
N LYS A 176 14.57 8.21 9.79
CA LYS A 176 13.38 7.87 10.58
C LYS A 176 13.15 6.37 10.56
N LYS A 177 12.23 5.91 11.36
CA LYS A 177 11.84 4.49 11.40
C LYS A 177 11.31 4.03 10.04
N VAL A 178 11.49 2.76 9.77
CA VAL A 178 10.80 2.06 8.68
C VAL A 178 9.91 0.98 9.28
N HIS A 179 8.73 0.81 8.71
CA HIS A 179 7.78 -0.21 9.12
C HIS A 179 7.47 -1.12 7.93
N THR A 180 7.38 -2.41 8.19
CA THR A 180 6.91 -3.40 7.23
C THR A 180 5.70 -4.10 7.84
N ILE A 181 4.53 -3.82 7.30
CA ILE A 181 3.24 -4.41 7.70
C ILE A 181 2.89 -5.48 6.67
N ILE A 182 2.68 -6.71 7.12
CA ILE A 182 2.36 -7.83 6.24
C ILE A 182 1.07 -8.47 6.73
N PHE A 183 0.10 -8.54 5.85
CA PHE A 183 -1.15 -9.26 6.07
C PHE A 183 -1.05 -10.64 5.44
N PHE A 184 -1.39 -11.66 6.20
CA PHE A 184 -1.47 -13.03 5.71
C PHE A 184 -2.92 -13.47 5.62
N GLU A 185 -3.33 -13.97 4.47
CA GLU A 185 -4.58 -14.69 4.32
C GLU A 185 -4.41 -16.09 4.95
N LYS A 186 -5.36 -16.47 5.84
CA LYS A 186 -5.40 -17.79 6.48
C LYS A 186 -6.30 -18.73 5.71
#